data_fd2c3fd055beea07225a1942a6f0f201
#
_entry.id   fd2c3fd055beea07225a1942a6f0f201
#
_cell.length_a   1.000
_cell.length_b   1.000
_cell.length_c   1.000
_cell.angle_alpha   90.00
_cell.angle_beta   90.00
_cell.angle_gamma   90.00
#
_symmetry.space_group_name_H-M   'P 1'
#
loop_
_entity.id
_entity.type
_entity.pdbx_description
1 polymer ?
#
loop_
_entity_poly.entity_id
_entity_poly.type
_entity_poly.pdbx_seq_one_letter_code
_entity_poly.pdbx_strand_id
1 'polypeptide(L)'
;MDSRKAELLQRIESDRDVLIDFLRRFIRCPSPNPPGDTGEAAGHIRNLLDRRGVDYRVIAPQQTMPNIVVTFAAGKPGRHLALNGHIDEIPVGDGEGWTQD
;
A
#
# COMPACT_ATOMS: atom_id res chain seq x y z
N MET A 1 5.19 12.68 26.22
CA MET A 1 5.44 11.99 24.94
C MET A 1 6.76 12.51 24.36
N ASP A 2 7.58 11.61 23.84
CA ASP A 2 8.80 12.00 23.10
C ASP A 2 8.43 12.97 21.97
N SER A 3 9.18 14.07 21.81
CA SER A 3 8.92 15.08 20.80
C SER A 3 8.90 14.51 19.36
N ARG A 4 9.75 13.52 19.09
CA ARG A 4 9.79 12.85 17.77
C ARG A 4 8.54 12.03 17.50
N LYS A 5 7.99 11.40 18.52
CA LYS A 5 6.69 10.69 18.40
C LYS A 5 5.55 11.67 18.16
N ALA A 6 5.54 12.78 18.88
CA ALA A 6 4.53 13.81 18.70
C ALA A 6 4.60 14.40 17.29
N GLU A 7 5.79 14.69 16.79
CA GLU A 7 6.00 15.18 15.43
C GLU A 7 5.51 14.18 14.37
N LEU A 8 5.82 12.88 14.55
CA LEU A 8 5.37 11.84 13.64
C LEU A 8 3.84 11.74 13.61
N LEU A 9 3.20 11.73 14.77
CA LEU A 9 1.74 11.68 14.86
C LEU A 9 1.09 12.90 14.21
N GLN A 10 1.66 14.08 14.41
CA GLN A 10 1.19 15.31 13.77
C GLN A 10 1.32 15.22 12.24
N ARG A 11 2.40 14.64 11.73
CA ARG A 11 2.62 14.45 10.31
C ARG A 11 1.60 13.48 9.71
N ILE A 12 1.35 12.37 10.40
CA ILE A 12 0.31 11.40 9.98
C ILE A 12 -1.05 12.07 9.92
N GLU A 13 -1.40 12.88 10.93
CA GLU A 13 -2.67 13.60 10.95
C GLU A 13 -2.76 14.63 9.82
N SER A 14 -1.67 15.34 9.52
CA SER A 14 -1.66 16.29 8.40
C SER A 14 -1.81 15.62 7.03
N ASP A 15 -1.40 14.37 6.91
CA ASP A 15 -1.52 13.59 5.68
C ASP A 15 -2.83 12.77 5.61
N ARG A 16 -3.71 12.93 6.57
CA ARG A 16 -4.92 12.13 6.71
C ARG A 16 -5.75 12.02 5.44
N ASP A 17 -6.04 13.14 4.79
CA ASP A 17 -6.89 13.15 3.60
C ASP A 17 -6.21 12.44 2.41
N VAL A 18 -4.91 12.60 2.27
CA VAL A 18 -4.11 11.90 1.25
C VAL A 18 -4.12 10.39 1.50
N LEU A 19 -3.96 9.96 2.75
CA LEU A 19 -3.98 8.55 3.12
C LEU A 19 -5.35 7.92 2.86
N ILE A 20 -6.43 8.61 3.22
CA ILE A 20 -7.80 8.14 2.99
C ILE A 20 -8.10 8.05 1.49
N ASP A 21 -7.73 9.05 0.71
CA ASP A 21 -7.93 9.06 -0.74
C ASP A 21 -7.16 7.92 -1.41
N PHE A 22 -5.91 7.71 -1.01
CA PHE A 22 -5.13 6.58 -1.51
C PHE A 22 -5.81 5.24 -1.22
N LEU A 23 -6.27 5.03 0.01
CA LEU A 23 -6.94 3.79 0.41
C LEU A 23 -8.25 3.57 -0.36
N ARG A 24 -9.05 4.61 -0.54
CA ARG A 24 -10.28 4.53 -1.33
C ARG A 24 -10.03 4.09 -2.75
N ARG A 25 -9.03 4.68 -3.40
CA ARG A 25 -8.64 4.32 -4.77
C ARG A 25 -8.06 2.92 -4.84
N PHE A 26 -7.29 2.54 -3.83
CA PHE A 26 -6.69 1.20 -3.73
C PHE A 26 -7.77 0.12 -3.60
N ILE A 27 -8.76 0.33 -2.75
CA ILE A 27 -9.88 -0.60 -2.57
C ILE A 27 -10.69 -0.76 -3.87
N ARG A 28 -10.76 0.26 -4.71
CA ARG A 28 -11.44 0.20 -6.01
C ARG A 28 -10.67 -0.60 -7.07
N CYS A 29 -9.44 -0.99 -6.79
CA CYS A 29 -8.68 -1.89 -7.64
C CYS A 29 -8.94 -3.33 -7.20
N PRO A 30 -9.82 -4.09 -7.87
CA PRO A 30 -10.19 -5.42 -7.41
C PRO A 30 -8.99 -6.37 -7.39
N SER A 31 -8.83 -7.09 -6.30
CA SER A 31 -7.78 -8.10 -6.15
C SER A 31 -8.28 -9.33 -5.38
N PRO A 32 -9.47 -9.87 -5.73
CA PRO A 32 -10.04 -10.97 -4.97
C PRO A 32 -9.21 -12.26 -5.13
N ASN A 33 -9.09 -12.99 -4.07
CA ASN A 33 -8.46 -14.30 -4.06
C ASN A 33 -9.45 -15.34 -3.51
N PRO A 34 -9.87 -16.34 -4.29
CA PRO A 34 -9.46 -16.62 -5.67
C PRO A 34 -10.00 -15.61 -6.71
N PRO A 35 -9.34 -15.42 -7.87
CA PRO A 35 -8.15 -16.13 -8.36
C PRO A 35 -6.82 -15.55 -7.86
N GLY A 36 -6.81 -14.38 -7.22
CA GLY A 36 -5.60 -13.76 -6.70
C GLY A 36 -4.81 -12.94 -7.72
N ASP A 37 -5.46 -12.45 -8.77
CA ASP A 37 -4.84 -11.46 -9.66
C ASP A 37 -4.78 -10.11 -8.96
N THR A 38 -3.58 -9.66 -8.62
CA THR A 38 -3.34 -8.42 -7.89
C THR A 38 -2.66 -7.35 -8.76
N GLY A 39 -2.63 -7.55 -10.06
CA GLY A 39 -1.93 -6.66 -10.99
C GLY A 39 -2.45 -5.23 -10.97
N GLU A 40 -3.76 -5.03 -10.94
CA GLU A 40 -4.37 -3.70 -10.90
C GLU A 40 -4.08 -2.98 -9.58
N ALA A 41 -4.23 -3.67 -8.45
CA ALA A 41 -3.91 -3.12 -7.13
C ALA A 41 -2.42 -2.77 -7.01
N ALA A 42 -1.54 -3.65 -7.48
CA ALA A 42 -0.11 -3.38 -7.56
C ALA A 42 0.20 -2.17 -8.46
N GLY A 43 -0.50 -2.03 -9.57
CA GLY A 43 -0.39 -0.88 -10.47
C GLY A 43 -0.71 0.44 -9.78
N HIS A 44 -1.72 0.47 -8.94
CA HIS A 44 -2.07 1.66 -8.15
C HIS A 44 -0.93 2.08 -7.21
N ILE A 45 -0.31 1.11 -6.53
CA ILE A 45 0.86 1.37 -5.67
C ILE A 45 2.04 1.87 -6.49
N ARG A 46 2.34 1.22 -7.62
CA ARG A 46 3.44 1.61 -8.51
C ARG A 46 3.27 3.03 -9.03
N ASN A 47 2.05 3.42 -9.40
CA ASN A 47 1.76 4.78 -9.86
C ASN A 47 2.07 5.82 -8.79
N LEU A 48 1.75 5.54 -7.52
CA LEU A 48 2.11 6.43 -6.41
C LEU A 48 3.63 6.56 -6.28
N LEU A 49 4.33 5.44 -6.28
CA LEU A 49 5.80 5.42 -6.15
C LEU A 49 6.47 6.15 -7.29
N ASP A 50 6.01 5.94 -8.52
CA ASP A 50 6.51 6.63 -9.72
C ASP A 50 6.31 8.15 -9.60
N ARG A 51 5.14 8.60 -9.21
CA ARG A 51 4.85 10.02 -9.01
C ARG A 51 5.68 10.66 -7.91
N ARG A 52 6.06 9.89 -6.90
CA ARG A 52 6.90 10.36 -5.79
C ARG A 52 8.40 10.22 -6.08
N GLY A 53 8.78 9.67 -7.23
CA GLY A 53 10.17 9.43 -7.57
C GLY A 53 10.86 8.43 -6.65
N VAL A 54 10.10 7.48 -6.11
CA VAL A 54 10.62 6.43 -5.21
C VAL A 54 10.98 5.20 -6.01
N ASP A 55 12.21 4.75 -5.90
CA ASP A 55 12.67 3.52 -6.52
C ASP A 55 12.08 2.29 -5.82
N TYR A 56 11.68 1.32 -6.60
CA TYR A 56 11.14 0.06 -6.10
C TYR A 56 11.51 -1.10 -7.01
N ARG A 57 11.40 -2.31 -6.49
CA ARG A 57 11.56 -3.54 -7.27
C ARG A 57 10.22 -4.26 -7.36
N VAL A 58 9.98 -4.86 -8.52
CA VAL A 58 8.85 -5.77 -8.72
C VAL A 58 9.40 -7.19 -8.79
N ILE A 59 8.93 -8.05 -7.91
CA ILE A 59 9.29 -9.47 -7.87
C ILE A 59 8.03 -10.26 -8.15
N ALA A 60 7.95 -10.86 -9.32
CA ALA A 60 6.75 -11.53 -9.80
C ALA A 60 7.07 -12.93 -10.36
N PRO A 61 7.38 -13.90 -9.49
CA PRO A 61 7.51 -15.29 -9.93
C PRO A 61 6.27 -15.76 -10.67
N GLN A 62 5.11 -15.28 -10.25
CA GLN A 62 3.84 -15.42 -10.94
C GLN A 62 3.39 -14.04 -11.42
N GLN A 63 3.26 -13.87 -12.72
CA GLN A 63 3.07 -12.55 -13.34
C GLN A 63 1.82 -11.81 -12.86
N THR A 64 0.76 -12.54 -12.52
CA THR A 64 -0.49 -11.96 -12.02
C THR A 64 -0.43 -11.60 -10.53
N MET A 65 0.63 -11.98 -9.84
CA MET A 65 0.81 -11.77 -8.39
C MET A 65 2.14 -11.04 -8.10
N PRO A 66 2.29 -9.79 -8.56
CA PRO A 66 3.52 -9.05 -8.34
C PRO A 66 3.70 -8.64 -6.88
N ASN A 67 4.92 -8.76 -6.38
CA ASN A 67 5.34 -8.18 -5.10
C ASN A 67 6.08 -6.88 -5.36
N ILE A 68 5.82 -5.86 -4.58
CA ILE A 68 6.51 -4.58 -4.66
C ILE A 68 7.38 -4.42 -3.43
N VAL A 69 8.66 -4.16 -3.63
CA VAL A 69 9.63 -3.99 -2.54
C VAL A 69 10.27 -2.62 -2.63
N VAL A 70 10.14 -1.86 -1.55
CA VAL A 70 10.77 -0.54 -1.41
C VAL A 70 11.73 -0.58 -0.23
N THR A 71 12.89 0.00 -0.40
CA THR A 71 13.88 0.13 0.68
C THR A 71 14.25 1.60 0.84
N PHE A 72 14.12 2.10 2.06
CA PHE A 72 14.60 3.43 2.43
C PHE A 72 15.83 3.27 3.33
N ALA A 73 16.93 3.92 2.95
CA ALA A 73 18.17 3.93 3.73
C ALA A 73 18.39 5.32 4.32
N ALA A 74 18.51 5.40 5.64
CA ALA A 74 18.75 6.67 6.33
C ALA A 74 20.21 7.13 6.29
N GLY A 75 21.13 6.29 5.78
CA GLY A 75 22.56 6.59 5.67
C GLY A 75 23.31 6.53 7.00
N LYS A 76 22.70 6.01 8.06
CA LYS A 76 23.31 5.84 9.37
C LYS A 76 23.16 4.40 9.85
N PRO A 77 24.13 3.86 10.61
CA PRO A 77 23.97 2.55 11.23
C PRO A 77 22.74 2.51 12.15
N GLY A 78 22.05 1.40 12.17
CA GLY A 78 20.87 1.25 13.01
C GLY A 78 20.10 -0.02 12.70
N ARG A 79 18.91 -0.11 13.27
CA ARG A 79 18.00 -1.24 13.06
C ARG A 79 17.23 -1.08 11.76
N HIS A 80 16.90 -2.20 11.15
CA HIS A 80 15.99 -2.26 10.03
C HIS A 80 14.57 -2.49 10.54
N LEU A 81 13.61 -1.72 10.02
CA LEU A 81 12.19 -1.97 10.20
C LEU A 81 11.64 -2.49 8.88
N ALA A 82 11.05 -3.66 8.89
CA ALA A 82 10.34 -4.20 7.73
C ALA A 82 8.82 -4.10 7.98
N LEU A 83 8.11 -3.48 7.04
CA LEU A 83 6.67 -3.47 6.98
C LEU A 83 6.24 -4.41 5.86
N ASN A 84 5.35 -5.34 6.15
CA ASN A 84 4.86 -6.30 5.18
C ASN A 84 3.34 -6.32 5.21
N GLY A 85 2.72 -6.15 4.05
CA GLY A 85 1.28 -6.20 3.90
C GLY A 85 0.89 -6.94 2.63
N HIS A 86 -0.20 -7.69 2.67
CA HIS A 86 -0.77 -8.31 1.49
C HIS A 86 -1.66 -7.32 0.73
N ILE A 87 -1.89 -7.58 -0.56
CA ILE A 87 -2.72 -6.74 -1.42
C ILE A 87 -3.90 -7.50 -2.05
N ASP A 88 -3.98 -8.80 -1.82
CA ASP A 88 -5.17 -9.57 -2.18
C ASP A 88 -6.26 -9.40 -1.13
N GLU A 89 -7.48 -9.64 -1.53
CA GLU A 89 -8.66 -9.48 -0.68
C GLU A 89 -9.59 -10.69 -0.80
N ILE A 90 -10.47 -10.85 0.18
CA ILE A 90 -11.55 -11.83 0.12
C ILE A 90 -12.60 -11.32 -0.87
N PRO A 91 -13.17 -12.20 -1.73
CA PRO A 91 -14.26 -11.79 -2.62
C PRO A 91 -15.42 -11.16 -1.85
N VAL A 92 -16.00 -10.10 -2.44
CA VAL A 92 -17.08 -9.29 -1.82
C VAL A 92 -18.35 -10.11 -1.58
N GLY A 93 -18.55 -11.21 -2.30
CA GLY A 93 -19.78 -11.99 -2.27
C GLY A 93 -20.87 -11.33 -3.12
N ASP A 94 -22.08 -11.25 -2.59
CA ASP A 94 -23.22 -10.64 -3.27
C ASP A 94 -23.32 -9.12 -3.08
N GLY A 95 -22.43 -8.55 -2.28
CA GLY A 95 -22.43 -7.12 -1.98
C GLY A 95 -23.46 -6.69 -0.92
N GLU A 96 -24.17 -7.63 -0.31
CA GLU A 96 -25.15 -7.31 0.72
C GLU A 96 -24.47 -6.62 1.92
N GLY A 97 -25.07 -5.55 2.41
CA GLY A 97 -24.56 -4.78 3.54
C GLY A 97 -23.56 -3.68 3.16
N TRP A 98 -23.12 -3.63 1.92
CA TRP A 98 -22.27 -2.53 1.46
C TRP A 98 -23.11 -1.30 1.11
N THR A 99 -22.67 -0.12 1.55
CA THR A 99 -23.36 1.16 1.31
C THR A 99 -22.65 2.04 0.29
N GLN A 100 -21.44 1.67 -0.11
CA GLN A 100 -20.60 2.38 -1.07
C GLN A 100 -20.04 1.40 -2.12
N ASP A 101 -19.87 1.89 -3.34
CA ASP A 101 -19.26 1.14 -4.44
C ASP A 101 -17.71 1.26 -4.40
#